data_f3f18cae37ba7f5c7ab0afc129d4b4ca
#
_entry.id   f3f18cae37ba7f5c7ab0afc129d4b4ca
#
_cell.length_a   1.000
_cell.length_b   1.000
_cell.length_c   1.000
_cell.angle_alpha   90.00
_cell.angle_beta   90.00
_cell.angle_gamma   90.00
#
_symmetry.space_group_name_H-M   'P 1'
#
loop_
_entity.id
_entity.type
_entity.pdbx_description
1 polymer ?
#
loop_
_entity_poly.entity_id
_entity_poly.type
_entity_poly.pdbx_seq_one_letter_code
_entity_poly.pdbx_strand_id
1 'polypeptide(L)'
;MKQLSRFTRGFAGSALALLFALATACAGPEGPPPATPASAWPSPASTPSSPSQAAPPPVAKNTTVSAAANEPATLSSAIDEKAVAEATGIAKLETTPDGVVKASLPRKDIEVAVDGWKIPPFMGLTSWVAFTPAQKGIADAMIMGDLVLFEDEVNPVMSVLLEYQVQVTAIHNHFFYDAPHVFFMHVGGEGTVATLGGGIRVAMNTIAKIRMHSPKPAQGYGVSPLPAKNAIDAAKLEAIFGVKGQAKDGMFKATMGRSTAAACGCNIGKTMGVNTWAAFAGSNENAVVDGDFAVAERELQPVLKALRAGGINIVAIHHHMSGENPRILFLHYWGRGKAADLAGTIKTALELTAWDKPRSETT
;
A
#
# COMPACT_ATOMS: atom_id res chain seq x y z
N MET A 1 41.96 -35.91 51.04
CA MET A 1 43.34 -36.49 51.11
C MET A 1 44.10 -36.06 49.87
N LYS A 2 45.15 -35.27 50.08
CA LYS A 2 46.46 -35.20 49.38
C LYS A 2 46.39 -34.91 47.86
N GLN A 3 47.09 -33.98 47.30
CA GLN A 3 48.19 -33.00 47.52
C GLN A 3 48.56 -32.56 46.09
N LEU A 4 48.57 -31.25 45.82
CA LEU A 4 49.73 -30.38 45.62
C LEU A 4 50.94 -30.97 44.90
N SER A 5 51.36 -30.39 43.77
CA SER A 5 52.70 -29.81 43.70
C SER A 5 52.90 -28.91 42.48
N ARG A 6 53.46 -27.76 42.79
CA ARG A 6 54.07 -26.70 41.94
C ARG A 6 55.35 -27.26 41.28
N PHE A 7 55.71 -26.64 40.12
CA PHE A 7 57.14 -26.31 39.90
C PHE A 7 57.28 -25.09 38.97
N THR A 8 58.00 -24.15 39.43
CA THR A 8 58.47 -22.91 38.78
C THR A 8 59.88 -23.12 38.21
N ARG A 9 60.26 -22.22 37.27
CA ARG A 9 61.56 -21.64 36.86
C ARG A 9 61.64 -21.59 35.36
N GLY A 10 61.81 -20.50 34.62
CA GLY A 10 62.71 -19.32 34.83
C GLY A 10 63.94 -19.48 33.96
N PHE A 11 64.07 -18.66 32.93
CA PHE A 11 65.41 -18.11 32.58
C PHE A 11 65.26 -16.91 31.61
N ALA A 12 66.05 -15.90 31.89
CA ALA A 12 66.19 -14.63 31.24
C ALA A 12 67.19 -14.71 30.05
N GLY A 13 67.12 -13.77 29.13
CA GLY A 13 68.11 -13.57 28.09
C GLY A 13 67.80 -12.35 27.20
N SER A 14 68.30 -11.22 27.69
CA SER A 14 69.00 -10.06 27.09
C SER A 14 68.68 -9.59 25.68
N ALA A 15 68.13 -8.40 25.61
CA ALA A 15 68.46 -7.18 24.86
C ALA A 15 69.30 -7.23 23.58
N LEU A 16 68.72 -6.66 22.52
CA LEU A 16 69.45 -5.71 21.66
C LEU A 16 68.47 -4.70 21.06
N ALA A 17 68.65 -3.45 21.41
CA ALA A 17 67.90 -2.31 20.91
C ALA A 17 68.41 -1.91 19.54
N LEU A 18 67.52 -1.72 18.57
CA LEU A 18 67.79 -0.90 17.39
C LEU A 18 66.68 0.15 17.27
N LEU A 19 67.02 1.39 17.56
CA LEU A 19 66.19 2.56 17.29
C LEU A 19 66.09 2.76 15.78
N PHE A 20 64.87 2.66 15.22
CA PHE A 20 64.48 3.34 13.99
C PHE A 20 63.34 4.30 14.34
N ALA A 21 63.67 5.59 14.36
CA ALA A 21 62.69 6.64 14.43
C ALA A 21 61.96 6.74 13.06
N LEU A 22 60.71 6.28 12.97
CA LEU A 22 59.82 6.67 11.93
C LEU A 22 58.85 7.73 12.48
N ALA A 23 58.98 8.93 11.95
CA ALA A 23 58.00 9.99 12.16
C ALA A 23 56.69 9.60 11.46
N THR A 24 55.72 9.15 12.24
CA THR A 24 54.33 9.03 11.77
C THR A 24 53.69 10.40 11.88
N ALA A 25 53.49 11.04 10.72
CA ALA A 25 52.58 12.19 10.60
C ALA A 25 51.17 11.73 10.92
N CYS A 26 50.53 12.28 11.95
CA CYS A 26 49.13 12.15 12.21
C CYS A 26 48.34 12.88 11.12
N ALA A 27 47.83 12.13 10.13
CA ALA A 27 46.74 12.62 9.29
C ALA A 27 45.46 12.48 10.12
N GLY A 28 44.82 13.60 10.48
CA GLY A 28 43.50 13.65 11.05
C GLY A 28 42.47 13.16 10.01
N PRO A 29 41.25 12.75 10.44
CA PRO A 29 40.24 12.32 9.52
C PRO A 29 39.86 13.47 8.57
N GLU A 30 40.01 13.22 7.28
CA GLU A 30 39.54 14.14 6.24
C GLU A 30 38.01 14.31 6.40
N GLY A 31 37.58 15.56 6.57
CA GLY A 31 36.18 15.92 6.55
C GLY A 31 35.55 15.60 5.18
N PRO A 32 34.21 15.44 5.13
CA PRO A 32 33.54 15.16 3.85
C PRO A 32 33.84 16.26 2.83
N PRO A 33 33.97 15.88 1.54
CA PRO A 33 34.24 16.86 0.49
C PRO A 33 33.13 17.91 0.43
N PRO A 34 33.43 19.18 0.08
CA PRO A 34 32.43 20.22 -0.02
C PRO A 34 31.37 19.83 -1.06
N ALA A 35 30.12 19.99 -0.69
CA ALA A 35 28.98 19.74 -1.57
C ALA A 35 29.12 20.61 -2.84
N THR A 36 29.12 19.97 -3.99
CA THR A 36 29.03 20.63 -5.29
C THR A 36 27.74 21.46 -5.30
N PRO A 37 27.74 22.74 -5.69
CA PRO A 37 26.53 23.51 -5.81
C PRO A 37 25.60 22.85 -6.84
N ALA A 38 24.37 22.58 -6.45
CA ALA A 38 23.34 22.04 -7.33
C ALA A 38 23.26 22.98 -8.55
N SER A 39 23.42 22.42 -9.75
CA SER A 39 23.23 23.13 -11.00
C SER A 39 21.81 23.68 -11.02
N ALA A 40 21.66 25.00 -11.09
CA ALA A 40 20.36 25.65 -11.23
C ALA A 40 19.65 25.09 -12.47
N TRP A 41 18.42 24.67 -12.31
CA TRP A 41 17.55 24.30 -13.41
C TRP A 41 17.47 25.48 -14.37
N PRO A 42 17.60 25.26 -15.70
CA PRO A 42 17.42 26.34 -16.65
C PRO A 42 15.99 26.87 -16.56
N SER A 43 15.86 28.18 -16.44
CA SER A 43 14.56 28.86 -16.52
C SER A 43 13.88 28.48 -17.84
N PRO A 44 12.55 28.23 -17.85
CA PRO A 44 11.85 27.91 -19.09
C PRO A 44 11.99 29.08 -20.07
N ALA A 45 12.43 28.75 -21.29
CA ALA A 45 12.47 29.69 -22.38
C ALA A 45 11.07 30.25 -22.64
N SER A 46 10.99 31.56 -22.87
CA SER A 46 9.77 32.28 -23.25
C SER A 46 9.05 31.59 -24.40
N THR A 47 7.83 31.15 -24.16
CA THR A 47 6.92 30.56 -25.15
C THR A 47 6.68 31.52 -26.30
N PRO A 48 6.75 31.05 -27.56
CA PRO A 48 6.25 31.89 -28.68
C PRO A 48 4.73 32.01 -28.59
N SER A 49 4.22 33.20 -28.85
CA SER A 49 2.81 33.55 -28.87
C SER A 49 2.00 32.60 -29.76
N SER A 50 0.96 31.99 -29.18
CA SER A 50 0.01 31.13 -29.87
C SER A 50 -0.67 31.84 -31.03
N PRO A 51 -0.91 31.19 -32.18
CA PRO A 51 -1.76 31.74 -33.22
C PRO A 51 -3.22 31.79 -32.73
N SER A 52 -3.89 32.90 -33.07
CA SER A 52 -5.29 33.21 -32.82
C SER A 52 -6.19 32.03 -33.16
N GLN A 53 -6.92 31.49 -32.18
CA GLN A 53 -7.94 30.49 -32.40
C GLN A 53 -9.12 31.11 -33.17
N ALA A 54 -9.44 30.48 -34.31
CA ALA A 54 -10.66 30.76 -35.02
C ALA A 54 -11.88 30.36 -34.18
N ALA A 55 -12.92 31.18 -34.19
CA ALA A 55 -14.17 30.93 -33.46
C ALA A 55 -14.83 29.61 -33.89
N PRO A 56 -15.40 28.84 -32.93
CA PRO A 56 -16.12 27.60 -33.26
C PRO A 56 -17.39 27.89 -34.10
N PRO A 57 -17.81 26.95 -34.98
CA PRO A 57 -19.00 27.12 -35.75
C PRO A 57 -20.27 27.10 -34.87
N PRO A 58 -21.38 27.74 -35.30
CA PRO A 58 -22.59 27.87 -34.49
C PRO A 58 -23.21 26.49 -34.23
N VAL A 59 -23.52 26.24 -32.96
CA VAL A 59 -24.23 25.03 -32.49
C VAL A 59 -25.64 25.04 -33.09
N ALA A 60 -25.99 23.96 -33.78
CA ALA A 60 -27.36 23.73 -34.29
C ALA A 60 -28.35 23.71 -33.11
N LYS A 61 -29.44 24.46 -33.24
CA LYS A 61 -30.54 24.50 -32.28
C LYS A 61 -31.17 23.12 -32.19
N ASN A 62 -30.95 22.45 -31.06
CA ASN A 62 -31.64 21.19 -30.75
C ASN A 62 -33.12 21.46 -30.51
N THR A 63 -33.90 20.68 -31.16
CA THR A 63 -35.36 20.48 -31.03
C THR A 63 -35.67 20.17 -29.55
N THR A 64 -36.65 20.91 -29.02
CA THR A 64 -37.22 20.71 -27.69
C THR A 64 -37.77 19.29 -27.56
N VAL A 65 -37.05 18.45 -26.80
CA VAL A 65 -37.61 17.22 -26.25
C VAL A 65 -38.40 17.64 -25.00
N SER A 66 -39.71 17.36 -25.04
CA SER A 66 -40.63 17.54 -23.91
C SER A 66 -40.04 16.94 -22.65
N ALA A 67 -39.78 17.75 -21.66
CA ALA A 67 -39.44 17.30 -20.33
C ALA A 67 -40.67 16.65 -19.71
N ALA A 68 -40.69 15.31 -19.68
CA ALA A 68 -41.51 14.61 -18.71
C ALA A 68 -41.05 15.09 -17.33
N ALA A 69 -41.97 15.66 -16.56
CA ALA A 69 -41.74 16.05 -15.19
C ALA A 69 -41.28 14.84 -14.42
N ASN A 70 -39.99 14.74 -14.14
CA ASN A 70 -39.48 13.85 -13.10
C ASN A 70 -40.08 14.38 -11.79
N GLU A 71 -40.92 13.59 -11.14
CA GLU A 71 -41.25 13.78 -9.73
C GLU A 71 -39.91 13.93 -8.98
N PRO A 72 -39.81 14.90 -8.05
CA PRO A 72 -38.61 15.02 -7.23
C PRO A 72 -38.45 13.70 -6.47
N ALA A 73 -37.33 13.00 -6.74
CA ALA A 73 -36.93 11.87 -5.93
C ALA A 73 -37.00 12.33 -4.48
N THR A 74 -37.78 11.62 -3.65
CA THR A 74 -37.85 11.87 -2.21
C THR A 74 -36.42 11.90 -1.71
N LEU A 75 -35.97 13.07 -1.25
CA LEU A 75 -34.67 13.25 -0.66
C LEU A 75 -34.54 12.21 0.45
N SER A 76 -33.51 11.35 0.34
CA SER A 76 -33.16 10.43 1.40
C SER A 76 -33.12 11.18 2.73
N SER A 77 -33.73 10.62 3.76
CA SER A 77 -33.73 11.23 5.10
C SER A 77 -32.29 11.53 5.53
N ALA A 78 -32.07 12.69 6.18
CA ALA A 78 -30.75 13.02 6.71
C ALA A 78 -30.17 11.88 7.56
N ILE A 79 -28.86 11.72 7.54
CA ILE A 79 -28.19 10.74 8.41
C ILE A 79 -28.43 11.12 9.87
N ASP A 80 -28.90 10.14 10.67
CA ASP A 80 -29.07 10.30 12.10
C ASP A 80 -27.68 10.22 12.79
N GLU A 81 -27.23 11.35 13.34
CA GLU A 81 -25.97 11.45 14.08
C GLU A 81 -25.91 10.45 15.24
N LYS A 82 -27.02 10.22 15.93
CA LYS A 82 -27.09 9.25 17.02
C LYS A 82 -26.86 7.83 16.54
N ALA A 83 -27.46 7.46 15.40
CA ALA A 83 -27.24 6.14 14.79
C ALA A 83 -25.77 5.96 14.36
N VAL A 84 -25.13 7.01 13.84
CA VAL A 84 -23.69 6.98 13.53
C VAL A 84 -22.84 6.82 14.79
N ALA A 85 -23.14 7.55 15.85
CA ALA A 85 -22.45 7.44 17.14
C ALA A 85 -22.57 6.03 17.72
N GLU A 86 -23.77 5.46 17.72
CA GLU A 86 -24.03 4.10 18.18
C GLU A 86 -23.33 3.05 17.33
N ALA A 87 -23.34 3.19 16.00
CA ALA A 87 -22.71 2.26 15.09
C ALA A 87 -21.19 2.30 15.18
N THR A 88 -20.58 3.47 15.16
CA THR A 88 -19.12 3.66 15.18
C THR A 88 -18.51 3.55 16.58
N GLY A 89 -19.29 3.80 17.63
CA GLY A 89 -18.79 3.97 19.00
C GLY A 89 -18.05 5.30 19.22
N ILE A 90 -18.17 6.26 18.31
CA ILE A 90 -17.50 7.56 18.36
C ILE A 90 -18.52 8.59 18.87
N ALA A 91 -18.31 9.11 20.07
CA ALA A 91 -19.24 10.04 20.71
C ALA A 91 -19.16 11.47 20.17
N LYS A 92 -18.02 11.89 19.65
CA LYS A 92 -17.82 13.25 19.12
C LYS A 92 -17.94 13.24 17.61
N LEU A 93 -19.08 13.65 17.13
CA LEU A 93 -19.41 13.83 15.72
C LEU A 93 -19.63 15.31 15.42
N GLU A 94 -19.61 15.66 14.15
CA GLU A 94 -19.92 16.97 13.62
C GLU A 94 -20.88 16.81 12.44
N THR A 95 -22.03 17.42 12.50
CA THR A 95 -22.95 17.51 11.36
C THR A 95 -22.69 18.82 10.62
N THR A 96 -22.24 18.72 9.38
CA THR A 96 -21.91 19.86 8.53
C THR A 96 -23.18 20.50 7.93
N PRO A 97 -23.13 21.75 7.44
CA PRO A 97 -24.29 22.41 6.85
C PRO A 97 -24.89 21.72 5.63
N ASP A 98 -24.11 20.92 4.92
CA ASP A 98 -24.53 20.06 3.79
C ASP A 98 -25.06 18.69 4.21
N GLY A 99 -25.26 18.46 5.52
CA GLY A 99 -25.88 17.26 6.06
C GLY A 99 -24.96 16.05 6.18
N VAL A 100 -23.65 16.22 6.06
CA VAL A 100 -22.66 15.16 6.29
C VAL A 100 -22.38 15.00 7.79
N VAL A 101 -22.46 13.77 8.30
CA VAL A 101 -22.08 13.45 9.68
C VAL A 101 -20.64 12.93 9.67
N LYS A 102 -19.73 13.67 10.31
CA LYS A 102 -18.28 13.41 10.29
C LYS A 102 -17.72 13.12 11.67
N ALA A 103 -16.87 12.11 11.76
CA ALA A 103 -16.01 11.84 12.90
C ALA A 103 -14.56 12.19 12.57
N SER A 104 -13.84 12.79 13.51
CA SER A 104 -12.41 13.08 13.43
C SER A 104 -11.68 12.44 14.61
N LEU A 105 -10.65 11.66 14.32
CA LEU A 105 -9.93 10.81 15.26
C LEU A 105 -8.42 11.12 15.18
N PRO A 106 -7.94 12.17 15.88
CA PRO A 106 -6.54 12.53 15.89
C PRO A 106 -5.68 11.43 16.54
N ARG A 107 -4.62 10.99 15.86
CA ARG A 107 -3.62 10.07 16.41
C ARG A 107 -2.74 10.83 17.41
N LYS A 108 -2.82 10.42 18.68
CA LYS A 108 -2.05 11.03 19.79
C LYS A 108 -1.30 9.97 20.62
N ASP A 109 -1.51 8.73 20.26
CA ASP A 109 -0.97 7.54 20.94
C ASP A 109 0.51 7.31 20.63
N ILE A 110 0.99 7.77 19.48
CA ILE A 110 2.39 7.65 19.05
C ILE A 110 2.85 9.00 18.49
N GLU A 111 4.04 9.39 18.90
CA GLU A 111 4.72 10.56 18.36
C GLU A 111 5.32 10.24 17.00
N VAL A 112 5.01 11.05 16.01
CA VAL A 112 5.59 10.97 14.66
C VAL A 112 6.43 12.20 14.41
N ALA A 113 7.64 12.03 13.90
CA ALA A 113 8.49 13.10 13.40
C ALA A 113 8.65 12.98 11.89
N VAL A 114 8.66 14.12 11.20
CA VAL A 114 8.96 14.23 9.76
C VAL A 114 10.19 15.11 9.63
N ASP A 115 11.23 14.58 9.00
CA ASP A 115 12.54 15.27 8.90
C ASP A 115 13.03 15.79 10.28
N GLY A 116 12.86 14.94 11.32
CA GLY A 116 13.23 15.26 12.68
C GLY A 116 12.29 16.24 13.43
N TRP A 117 11.29 16.81 12.75
CA TRP A 117 10.31 17.69 13.38
C TRP A 117 9.06 16.94 13.80
N LYS A 118 8.66 17.09 15.08
CA LYS A 118 7.46 16.45 15.63
C LYS A 118 6.21 17.05 15.00
N ILE A 119 5.48 16.26 14.21
CA ILE A 119 4.27 16.69 13.54
C ILE A 119 3.05 16.56 14.46
N PRO A 120 2.25 17.63 14.66
CA PRO A 120 1.01 17.55 15.44
C PRO A 120 -0.12 16.91 14.63
N PRO A 121 -1.12 16.28 15.28
CA PRO A 121 -2.25 15.65 14.59
C PRO A 121 -2.99 16.56 13.60
N PHE A 122 -3.05 17.85 13.87
CA PHE A 122 -3.65 18.85 12.99
C PHE A 122 -2.99 18.91 11.60
N MET A 123 -1.72 18.57 11.50
CA MET A 123 -0.95 18.57 10.26
C MET A 123 -1.06 17.25 9.46
N GLY A 124 -2.20 16.57 9.55
CA GLY A 124 -2.48 15.38 8.73
C GLY A 124 -2.52 14.06 9.50
N LEU A 125 -2.16 14.01 10.80
CA LEU A 125 -2.24 12.78 11.59
C LEU A 125 -3.62 12.63 12.26
N THR A 126 -4.69 12.84 11.49
CA THR A 126 -6.07 12.72 11.97
C THR A 126 -6.85 11.81 11.02
N SER A 127 -7.20 10.62 11.49
CA SER A 127 -8.17 9.79 10.79
C SER A 127 -9.54 10.46 10.78
N TRP A 128 -10.29 10.28 9.72
CA TRP A 128 -11.66 10.76 9.66
C TRP A 128 -12.54 9.81 8.87
N VAL A 129 -13.83 9.83 9.18
CA VAL A 129 -14.88 9.15 8.41
C VAL A 129 -16.12 10.02 8.37
N ALA A 130 -16.73 10.10 7.20
CA ALA A 130 -17.92 10.91 6.94
C ALA A 130 -19.03 10.07 6.35
N PHE A 131 -20.27 10.32 6.79
CA PHE A 131 -21.48 9.63 6.36
C PHE A 131 -22.40 10.63 5.69
N THR A 132 -22.95 10.24 4.54
CA THR A 132 -23.97 11.00 3.81
C THR A 132 -25.09 10.05 3.37
N PRO A 133 -26.34 10.53 3.16
CA PRO A 133 -27.42 9.70 2.64
C PRO A 133 -27.07 9.13 1.26
N ALA A 134 -27.34 7.84 1.04
CA ALA A 134 -27.27 7.26 -0.29
C ALA A 134 -28.47 7.75 -1.13
N GLN A 135 -28.21 8.10 -2.38
CA GLN A 135 -29.23 8.67 -3.27
C GLN A 135 -29.98 7.61 -4.10
N LYS A 136 -29.45 6.40 -4.18
CA LYS A 136 -29.98 5.32 -5.03
C LYS A 136 -29.79 3.96 -4.37
N GLY A 137 -30.65 3.01 -4.75
CA GLY A 137 -30.52 1.61 -4.32
C GLY A 137 -31.15 1.33 -2.97
N ILE A 138 -30.71 0.24 -2.34
CA ILE A 138 -31.20 -0.24 -1.02
C ILE A 138 -30.31 0.24 0.14
N ALA A 139 -29.20 0.91 -0.16
CA ALA A 139 -28.32 1.49 0.84
C ALA A 139 -28.97 2.75 1.43
N ASP A 140 -28.85 2.94 2.74
CA ASP A 140 -29.30 4.15 3.44
C ASP A 140 -28.19 5.17 3.63
N ALA A 141 -26.94 4.75 3.51
CA ALA A 141 -25.76 5.60 3.68
C ALA A 141 -24.64 5.27 2.68
N MET A 142 -23.84 6.29 2.41
CA MET A 142 -22.53 6.20 1.78
C MET A 142 -21.49 6.75 2.74
N ILE A 143 -20.32 6.11 2.84
CA ILE A 143 -19.19 6.61 3.62
C ILE A 143 -17.98 6.91 2.75
N MET A 144 -17.22 7.89 3.19
CA MET A 144 -15.82 8.10 2.80
C MET A 144 -14.98 8.36 4.04
N GLY A 145 -13.70 7.99 3.99
CA GLY A 145 -12.80 8.22 5.09
C GLY A 145 -11.34 8.09 4.71
N ASP A 146 -10.49 8.45 5.64
CA ASP A 146 -9.04 8.32 5.55
C ASP A 146 -8.50 7.93 6.93
N LEU A 147 -7.87 6.77 7.00
CA LEU A 147 -7.36 6.21 8.25
C LEU A 147 -5.85 6.37 8.30
N VAL A 148 -5.36 6.98 9.37
CA VAL A 148 -3.93 7.14 9.67
C VAL A 148 -3.46 5.89 10.41
N LEU A 149 -2.55 5.14 9.80
CA LEU A 149 -2.13 3.80 10.25
C LEU A 149 -0.61 3.68 10.27
N PHE A 150 -0.10 2.91 11.22
CA PHE A 150 1.30 2.45 11.18
C PHE A 150 1.40 1.12 10.42
N GLU A 151 2.63 0.76 10.00
CA GLU A 151 2.88 -0.43 9.16
C GLU A 151 2.23 -1.72 9.70
N ASP A 152 2.26 -1.93 11.01
CA ASP A 152 1.68 -3.11 11.67
C ASP A 152 0.15 -3.04 11.83
N GLU A 153 -0.47 -1.89 11.57
CA GLU A 153 -1.92 -1.68 11.62
C GLU A 153 -2.59 -1.84 10.24
N VAL A 154 -1.87 -1.50 9.16
CA VAL A 154 -2.44 -1.43 7.80
C VAL A 154 -3.22 -2.70 7.43
N ASN A 155 -2.58 -3.83 7.48
CA ASN A 155 -3.16 -5.07 7.00
C ASN A 155 -4.20 -5.71 7.94
N PRO A 156 -4.03 -5.69 9.28
CA PRO A 156 -5.10 -6.10 10.19
C PRO A 156 -6.36 -5.23 10.07
N VAL A 157 -6.21 -3.91 9.96
CA VAL A 157 -7.34 -2.98 9.77
C VAL A 157 -8.02 -3.22 8.42
N MET A 158 -7.26 -3.36 7.34
CA MET A 158 -7.83 -3.70 6.03
C MET A 158 -8.67 -4.97 6.09
N SER A 159 -8.17 -6.02 6.72
CA SER A 159 -8.87 -7.31 6.78
C SER A 159 -10.25 -7.17 7.42
N VAL A 160 -10.36 -6.47 8.55
CA VAL A 160 -11.66 -6.29 9.22
C VAL A 160 -12.60 -5.35 8.45
N LEU A 161 -12.09 -4.32 7.77
CA LEU A 161 -12.91 -3.45 6.92
C LEU A 161 -13.56 -4.23 5.78
N LEU A 162 -12.78 -5.08 5.09
CA LEU A 162 -13.25 -5.92 3.99
C LEU A 162 -14.33 -6.93 4.43
N GLU A 163 -14.27 -7.43 5.68
CA GLU A 163 -15.31 -8.31 6.26
C GLU A 163 -16.64 -7.55 6.46
N TYR A 164 -16.59 -6.28 6.82
CA TYR A 164 -17.76 -5.41 7.00
C TYR A 164 -18.19 -4.69 5.72
N GLN A 165 -17.69 -5.11 4.56
CA GLN A 165 -18.02 -4.52 3.26
C GLN A 165 -17.62 -3.04 3.13
N VAL A 166 -16.75 -2.55 3.99
CA VAL A 166 -16.11 -1.25 3.82
C VAL A 166 -14.98 -1.42 2.81
N GLN A 167 -15.08 -0.71 1.70
CA GLN A 167 -14.10 -0.77 0.63
C GLN A 167 -12.82 -0.05 1.03
N VAL A 168 -11.68 -0.61 0.63
CA VAL A 168 -10.38 0.05 0.67
C VAL A 168 -10.01 0.47 -0.75
N THR A 169 -9.84 1.77 -0.96
CA THR A 169 -9.71 2.35 -2.30
C THR A 169 -8.31 2.87 -2.62
N ALA A 170 -7.53 3.22 -1.59
CA ALA A 170 -6.13 3.63 -1.75
C ALA A 170 -5.33 3.36 -0.47
N ILE A 171 -4.02 3.15 -0.64
CA ILE A 171 -3.01 3.18 0.43
C ILE A 171 -1.83 3.98 -0.09
N HIS A 172 -1.41 5.01 0.65
CA HIS A 172 -0.35 5.92 0.25
C HIS A 172 0.33 6.56 1.47
N ASN A 173 1.38 7.33 1.23
CA ASN A 173 2.12 8.13 2.20
C ASN A 173 1.83 9.62 1.98
N HIS A 174 1.90 10.42 3.03
CA HIS A 174 1.89 11.89 2.94
C HIS A 174 3.28 12.49 3.04
N PHE A 175 4.23 11.75 3.65
CA PHE A 175 5.53 12.29 4.03
C PHE A 175 6.66 11.44 3.49
N PHE A 176 7.82 12.07 3.35
CA PHE A 176 9.12 11.41 3.29
C PHE A 176 9.83 11.62 4.63
N TYR A 177 10.69 10.68 5.00
CA TYR A 177 11.50 10.75 6.22
C TYR A 177 10.69 10.84 7.52
N ASP A 178 9.51 10.28 7.53
CA ASP A 178 8.68 10.12 8.72
C ASP A 178 9.17 8.92 9.57
N ALA A 179 9.13 9.11 10.89
CA ALA A 179 9.53 8.10 11.86
C ALA A 179 8.60 8.15 13.08
N PRO A 180 7.88 7.04 13.41
CA PRO A 180 7.69 5.85 12.59
C PRO A 180 6.92 6.14 11.30
N HIS A 181 7.05 5.24 10.28
CA HIS A 181 6.35 5.39 9.00
C HIS A 181 4.83 5.34 9.17
N VAL A 182 4.17 6.29 8.51
CA VAL A 182 2.71 6.46 8.54
C VAL A 182 2.12 6.23 7.17
N PHE A 183 1.05 5.44 7.12
CA PHE A 183 0.27 5.17 5.93
C PHE A 183 -1.13 5.77 6.06
N PHE A 184 -1.69 6.13 4.94
CA PHE A 184 -3.04 6.67 4.81
C PHE A 184 -3.86 5.69 3.99
N MET A 185 -5.00 5.25 4.56
CA MET A 185 -5.87 4.27 3.92
C MET A 185 -7.22 4.91 3.66
N HIS A 186 -7.51 5.19 2.39
CA HIS A 186 -8.83 5.64 1.98
C HIS A 186 -9.84 4.50 2.04
N VAL A 187 -10.97 4.79 2.63
CA VAL A 187 -12.10 3.88 2.75
C VAL A 187 -13.36 4.49 2.18
N GLY A 188 -14.26 3.64 1.71
CA GLY A 188 -15.54 4.07 1.15
C GLY A 188 -16.55 2.94 1.13
N GLY A 189 -17.72 3.22 0.60
CA GLY A 189 -18.75 2.20 0.39
C GLY A 189 -20.15 2.69 0.64
N GLU A 190 -21.11 1.90 0.17
CA GLU A 190 -22.54 2.12 0.34
C GLU A 190 -23.13 0.96 1.11
N GLY A 191 -24.05 1.24 2.03
CA GLY A 191 -24.67 0.23 2.87
C GLY A 191 -25.53 0.83 3.96
N THR A 192 -25.82 0.07 5.04
CA THR A 192 -26.50 0.62 6.19
C THR A 192 -25.52 1.33 7.13
N VAL A 193 -25.97 2.38 7.82
CA VAL A 193 -25.18 3.05 8.86
C VAL A 193 -24.66 2.03 9.88
N ALA A 194 -25.48 1.04 10.25
CA ALA A 194 -25.08 0.00 11.21
C ALA A 194 -23.92 -0.86 10.70
N THR A 195 -23.97 -1.33 9.45
CA THR A 195 -22.90 -2.19 8.86
C THR A 195 -21.61 -1.39 8.66
N LEU A 196 -21.70 -0.24 8.02
CA LEU A 196 -20.54 0.60 7.72
C LEU A 196 -19.89 1.14 8.99
N GLY A 197 -20.71 1.67 9.91
CA GLY A 197 -20.23 2.15 11.22
C GLY A 197 -19.66 1.03 12.10
N GLY A 198 -20.27 -0.16 12.04
CA GLY A 198 -19.75 -1.36 12.69
C GLY A 198 -18.35 -1.73 12.21
N GLY A 199 -18.10 -1.66 10.89
CA GLY A 199 -16.77 -1.85 10.30
C GLY A 199 -15.75 -0.85 10.82
N ILE A 200 -16.11 0.43 10.88
CA ILE A 200 -15.25 1.49 11.44
C ILE A 200 -14.96 1.22 12.93
N ARG A 201 -15.97 0.83 13.71
CA ARG A 201 -15.77 0.45 15.13
C ARG A 201 -14.75 -0.68 15.28
N VAL A 202 -14.90 -1.75 14.50
CA VAL A 202 -13.99 -2.90 14.58
C VAL A 202 -12.59 -2.50 14.14
N ALA A 203 -12.45 -1.65 13.11
CA ALA A 203 -11.16 -1.12 12.68
C ALA A 203 -10.47 -0.33 13.80
N MET A 204 -11.16 0.59 14.46
CA MET A 204 -10.63 1.36 15.60
C MET A 204 -10.26 0.47 16.79
N ASN A 205 -11.08 -0.52 17.09
CA ASN A 205 -10.79 -1.51 18.13
C ASN A 205 -9.56 -2.37 17.78
N THR A 206 -9.35 -2.66 16.52
CA THR A 206 -8.17 -3.41 16.05
C THR A 206 -6.90 -2.59 16.26
N ILE A 207 -6.90 -1.30 15.91
CA ILE A 207 -5.79 -0.38 16.21
C ILE A 207 -5.52 -0.35 17.72
N ALA A 208 -6.55 -0.14 18.53
CA ALA A 208 -6.41 -0.07 19.98
C ALA A 208 -5.83 -1.37 20.57
N LYS A 209 -6.27 -2.55 20.09
CA LYS A 209 -5.73 -3.84 20.52
C LYS A 209 -4.26 -4.00 20.15
N ILE A 210 -3.86 -3.61 18.92
CA ILE A 210 -2.48 -3.67 18.49
C ILE A 210 -1.62 -2.78 19.40
N ARG A 211 -2.04 -1.53 19.64
CA ARG A 211 -1.29 -0.59 20.51
C ARG A 211 -1.24 -1.02 21.96
N MET A 212 -2.27 -1.69 22.46
CA MET A 212 -2.25 -2.26 23.81
C MET A 212 -1.21 -3.37 23.98
N HIS A 213 -1.01 -4.22 22.96
CA HIS A 213 -0.03 -5.30 23.00
C HIS A 213 1.37 -4.83 22.56
N SER A 214 1.44 -3.88 21.66
CA SER A 214 2.67 -3.33 21.09
C SER A 214 2.59 -1.80 21.09
N PRO A 215 2.98 -1.14 22.21
CA PRO A 215 2.86 0.31 22.34
C PRO A 215 3.65 1.11 21.29
N LYS A 216 4.63 0.49 20.65
CA LYS A 216 5.37 1.06 19.50
C LYS A 216 5.08 0.27 18.24
N PRO A 217 5.09 0.90 17.04
CA PRO A 217 4.99 0.19 15.78
C PRO A 217 6.08 -0.86 15.62
N ALA A 218 5.72 -1.97 15.00
CA ALA A 218 6.66 -3.05 14.73
C ALA A 218 7.74 -2.59 13.74
N GLN A 219 8.97 -3.09 13.93
CA GLN A 219 10.10 -2.78 13.03
C GLN A 219 10.29 -3.84 11.93
N GLY A 220 9.32 -4.72 11.74
CA GLY A 220 9.36 -5.77 10.74
C GLY A 220 8.32 -6.88 11.02
N TYR A 221 8.26 -7.85 10.16
CA TYR A 221 7.28 -8.94 10.23
C TYR A 221 7.53 -9.99 11.32
N GLY A 222 8.61 -9.88 12.08
CA GLY A 222 8.93 -10.82 13.17
C GLY A 222 9.17 -12.27 12.73
N VAL A 223 9.55 -12.49 11.46
CA VAL A 223 9.76 -13.81 10.88
C VAL A 223 11.24 -14.15 10.71
N SER A 224 11.56 -15.45 10.62
CA SER A 224 12.93 -15.92 10.41
C SER A 224 13.58 -15.32 9.17
N PRO A 225 14.88 -15.02 9.17
CA PRO A 225 15.61 -14.57 7.99
C PRO A 225 15.45 -15.53 6.81
N LEU A 226 15.52 -14.98 5.59
CA LEU A 226 15.60 -15.81 4.38
C LEU A 226 16.92 -16.59 4.33
N PRO A 227 16.95 -17.75 3.64
CA PRO A 227 18.21 -18.44 3.35
C PRO A 227 19.20 -17.54 2.61
N ALA A 228 20.49 -17.68 2.88
CA ALA A 228 21.54 -16.91 2.22
C ALA A 228 21.63 -17.16 0.70
N LYS A 229 21.12 -18.30 0.23
CA LYS A 229 21.04 -18.64 -1.21
C LYS A 229 19.60 -18.95 -1.58
N ASN A 230 19.18 -18.42 -2.72
CA ASN A 230 17.86 -18.74 -3.25
C ASN A 230 17.84 -20.13 -3.87
N ALA A 231 16.72 -20.84 -3.69
CA ALA A 231 16.48 -22.19 -4.21
C ALA A 231 14.98 -22.42 -4.42
N ILE A 232 14.35 -21.57 -5.24
CA ILE A 232 12.93 -21.68 -5.60
C ILE A 232 12.77 -22.69 -6.73
N ASP A 233 11.85 -23.62 -6.59
CA ASP A 233 11.45 -24.57 -7.64
C ASP A 233 10.56 -23.86 -8.67
N ALA A 234 11.16 -23.38 -9.74
CA ALA A 234 10.48 -22.68 -10.81
C ALA A 234 9.39 -23.53 -11.48
N ALA A 235 9.66 -24.82 -11.70
CA ALA A 235 8.72 -25.71 -12.39
C ALA A 235 7.42 -25.88 -11.59
N LYS A 236 7.52 -26.00 -10.26
CA LYS A 236 6.38 -26.08 -9.37
C LYS A 236 5.53 -24.80 -9.40
N LEU A 237 6.17 -23.64 -9.43
CA LEU A 237 5.46 -22.36 -9.50
C LEU A 237 4.82 -22.14 -10.89
N GLU A 238 5.51 -22.51 -11.97
CA GLU A 238 4.94 -22.49 -13.32
C GLU A 238 3.67 -23.36 -13.41
N ALA A 239 3.69 -24.54 -12.81
CA ALA A 239 2.51 -25.42 -12.77
C ALA A 239 1.34 -24.79 -12.01
N ILE A 240 1.60 -24.07 -10.89
CA ILE A 240 0.56 -23.39 -10.11
C ILE A 240 -0.03 -22.23 -10.90
N PHE A 241 0.81 -21.37 -11.49
CA PHE A 241 0.33 -20.20 -12.24
C PHE A 241 -0.25 -20.57 -13.61
N GLY A 242 0.17 -21.69 -14.19
CA GLY A 242 -0.20 -22.08 -15.56
C GLY A 242 0.49 -21.22 -16.64
N VAL A 243 1.60 -20.56 -16.31
CA VAL A 243 2.40 -19.76 -17.23
C VAL A 243 3.89 -20.01 -17.01
N LYS A 244 4.67 -19.87 -18.09
CA LYS A 244 6.13 -19.87 -18.01
C LYS A 244 6.62 -18.58 -17.34
N GLY A 245 7.64 -18.71 -16.50
CA GLY A 245 8.27 -17.60 -15.81
C GLY A 245 9.75 -17.48 -16.15
N GLN A 246 10.40 -16.55 -15.46
CA GLN A 246 11.85 -16.34 -15.55
C GLN A 246 12.50 -16.82 -14.25
N ALA A 247 13.51 -17.69 -14.38
CA ALA A 247 14.35 -18.11 -13.27
C ALA A 247 15.72 -17.44 -13.39
N LYS A 248 16.20 -16.85 -12.29
CA LYS A 248 17.52 -16.21 -12.21
C LYS A 248 18.04 -16.32 -10.77
N ASP A 249 19.28 -16.76 -10.61
CA ASP A 249 19.99 -16.84 -9.32
C ASP A 249 19.18 -17.56 -8.22
N GLY A 250 18.46 -18.65 -8.59
CA GLY A 250 17.59 -19.41 -7.70
C GLY A 250 16.27 -18.72 -7.32
N MET A 251 15.97 -17.56 -7.89
CA MET A 251 14.70 -16.85 -7.79
C MET A 251 13.79 -17.19 -8.98
N PHE A 252 12.52 -16.86 -8.86
CA PHE A 252 11.54 -17.07 -9.93
C PHE A 252 10.61 -15.87 -10.04
N LYS A 253 10.24 -15.46 -11.26
CA LYS A 253 9.25 -14.42 -11.53
C LYS A 253 8.27 -14.85 -12.61
N ALA A 254 6.99 -14.88 -12.28
CA ALA A 254 5.88 -15.01 -13.24
C ALA A 254 5.30 -13.64 -13.59
N THR A 255 4.85 -13.48 -14.85
CA THR A 255 4.16 -12.25 -15.31
C THR A 255 2.95 -12.63 -16.15
N MET A 256 1.79 -12.23 -15.70
CA MET A 256 0.48 -12.46 -16.31
C MET A 256 -0.02 -11.15 -16.92
N GLY A 257 -0.28 -11.15 -18.23
CA GLY A 257 -0.70 -9.97 -18.96
C GLY A 257 -2.15 -9.60 -18.69
N ARG A 258 -2.43 -8.34 -18.93
CA ARG A 258 -3.77 -7.76 -19.04
C ARG A 258 -3.70 -6.64 -20.08
N SER A 259 -4.84 -6.29 -20.68
CA SER A 259 -4.91 -5.18 -21.62
C SER A 259 -6.05 -4.22 -21.30
N THR A 260 -5.87 -2.96 -21.68
CA THR A 260 -6.87 -1.90 -21.60
C THR A 260 -6.63 -0.90 -22.73
N ALA A 261 -7.63 -0.07 -23.06
CA ALA A 261 -7.49 0.99 -24.02
C ALA A 261 -7.08 2.30 -23.35
N ALA A 262 -5.99 2.91 -23.80
CA ALA A 262 -5.58 4.25 -23.38
C ALA A 262 -6.53 5.32 -23.94
N ALA A 263 -6.48 6.56 -23.40
CA ALA A 263 -7.30 7.68 -23.84
C ALA A 263 -7.16 8.01 -25.34
N CYS A 264 -5.99 7.72 -25.94
CA CYS A 264 -5.76 7.84 -27.40
C CYS A 264 -6.43 6.74 -28.24
N GLY A 265 -7.12 5.77 -27.63
CA GLY A 265 -7.64 4.57 -28.29
C GLY A 265 -6.59 3.47 -28.55
N CYS A 266 -5.33 3.69 -28.14
CA CYS A 266 -4.27 2.70 -28.27
C CYS A 266 -4.51 1.56 -27.28
N ASN A 267 -4.38 0.31 -27.71
CA ASN A 267 -4.38 -0.83 -26.81
C ASN A 267 -3.02 -0.91 -26.08
N ILE A 268 -3.05 -0.93 -24.76
CA ILE A 268 -1.88 -1.07 -23.89
C ILE A 268 -2.01 -2.37 -23.09
N GLY A 269 -0.90 -3.10 -22.98
CA GLY A 269 -0.91 -4.45 -22.43
C GLY A 269 0.35 -4.80 -21.65
N LYS A 270 0.62 -6.09 -21.55
CA LYS A 270 1.67 -6.71 -20.73
C LYS A 270 3.03 -6.02 -20.84
N THR A 271 3.50 -5.74 -22.05
CA THR A 271 4.82 -5.16 -22.30
C THR A 271 4.93 -3.67 -21.97
N MET A 272 3.77 -3.00 -21.82
CA MET A 272 3.67 -1.62 -21.37
C MET A 272 3.34 -1.50 -19.87
N GLY A 273 3.54 -2.59 -19.10
CA GLY A 273 3.34 -2.57 -17.65
C GLY A 273 1.90 -2.87 -17.20
N VAL A 274 0.96 -3.17 -18.13
CA VAL A 274 -0.38 -3.62 -17.71
C VAL A 274 -0.34 -5.12 -17.48
N ASN A 275 0.14 -5.52 -16.33
CA ASN A 275 0.33 -6.92 -15.98
C ASN A 275 0.31 -7.12 -14.46
N THR A 276 -0.01 -8.34 -14.06
CA THR A 276 0.22 -8.84 -12.71
C THR A 276 1.53 -9.63 -12.72
N TRP A 277 2.39 -9.42 -11.75
CA TRP A 277 3.60 -10.21 -11.60
C TRP A 277 3.85 -10.65 -10.16
N ALA A 278 4.54 -11.77 -10.00
CA ALA A 278 4.93 -12.33 -8.71
C ALA A 278 6.38 -12.81 -8.79
N ALA A 279 7.23 -12.26 -7.93
CA ALA A 279 8.65 -12.59 -7.82
C ALA A 279 8.94 -13.27 -6.48
N PHE A 280 9.56 -14.46 -6.54
CA PHE A 280 9.85 -15.28 -5.38
C PHE A 280 11.35 -15.39 -5.12
N ALA A 281 11.73 -15.28 -3.86
CA ALA A 281 13.10 -15.48 -3.39
C ALA A 281 13.10 -16.32 -2.09
N GLY A 282 14.27 -16.84 -1.71
CA GLY A 282 14.44 -17.72 -0.56
C GLY A 282 14.43 -19.20 -0.95
N SER A 283 13.69 -20.04 -0.24
CA SER A 283 13.52 -21.48 -0.54
C SER A 283 12.04 -21.84 -0.65
N ASN A 284 11.74 -23.07 -1.10
CA ASN A 284 10.35 -23.54 -1.18
C ASN A 284 9.61 -23.49 0.16
N GLU A 285 10.31 -23.74 1.28
CA GLU A 285 9.73 -23.78 2.63
C GLU A 285 9.77 -22.42 3.36
N ASN A 286 10.70 -21.53 2.99
CA ASN A 286 10.83 -20.20 3.56
C ASN A 286 11.13 -19.21 2.45
N ALA A 287 10.08 -18.74 1.82
CA ALA A 287 10.10 -17.81 0.71
C ALA A 287 9.55 -16.43 1.10
N VAL A 288 9.89 -15.47 0.28
CA VAL A 288 9.20 -14.19 0.15
C VAL A 288 8.61 -14.10 -1.23
N VAL A 289 7.49 -13.44 -1.36
CA VAL A 289 6.94 -12.98 -2.63
C VAL A 289 6.75 -11.48 -2.59
N ASP A 290 7.22 -10.82 -3.63
CA ASP A 290 6.95 -9.43 -3.98
C ASP A 290 6.18 -9.40 -5.28
N GLY A 291 5.24 -8.46 -5.43
CA GLY A 291 4.47 -8.40 -6.65
C GLY A 291 3.60 -7.17 -6.81
N ASP A 292 2.96 -7.14 -7.98
CA ASP A 292 2.01 -6.11 -8.36
C ASP A 292 0.81 -6.76 -9.06
N PHE A 293 -0.38 -6.32 -8.73
CA PHE A 293 -1.63 -6.81 -9.32
C PHE A 293 -2.26 -5.71 -10.18
N ALA A 294 -2.53 -6.00 -11.45
CA ALA A 294 -3.34 -5.17 -12.31
C ALA A 294 -4.82 -5.60 -12.20
N VAL A 295 -5.67 -4.76 -11.65
CA VAL A 295 -7.10 -5.04 -11.40
C VAL A 295 -8.00 -3.97 -12.01
N ALA A 296 -9.14 -4.35 -12.57
CA ALA A 296 -10.19 -3.39 -12.85
C ALA A 296 -10.85 -2.95 -11.53
N GLU A 297 -11.46 -1.79 -11.53
CA GLU A 297 -12.07 -1.20 -10.33
C GLU A 297 -13.00 -2.19 -9.58
N ARG A 298 -13.86 -2.92 -10.31
CA ARG A 298 -14.77 -3.93 -9.75
C ARG A 298 -14.06 -5.18 -9.17
N GLU A 299 -12.81 -5.42 -9.55
CA GLU A 299 -12.02 -6.59 -9.12
C GLU A 299 -11.19 -6.28 -7.87
N LEU A 300 -10.99 -5.01 -7.53
CA LEU A 300 -10.12 -4.59 -6.42
C LEU A 300 -10.52 -5.25 -5.11
N GLN A 301 -11.75 -5.08 -4.66
CA GLN A 301 -12.18 -5.59 -3.34
C GLN A 301 -12.12 -7.13 -3.23
N PRO A 302 -12.60 -7.91 -4.21
CA PRO A 302 -12.43 -9.36 -4.19
C PRO A 302 -10.96 -9.81 -4.16
N VAL A 303 -10.07 -9.15 -4.91
CA VAL A 303 -8.64 -9.46 -4.93
C VAL A 303 -7.98 -9.14 -3.58
N LEU A 304 -8.24 -7.96 -3.01
CA LEU A 304 -7.76 -7.60 -1.67
C LEU A 304 -8.17 -8.64 -0.64
N LYS A 305 -9.46 -9.05 -0.65
CA LYS A 305 -9.99 -10.05 0.26
C LYS A 305 -9.30 -11.41 0.10
N ALA A 306 -9.09 -11.86 -1.13
CA ALA A 306 -8.41 -13.13 -1.40
C ALA A 306 -6.94 -13.12 -0.94
N LEU A 307 -6.20 -12.05 -1.23
CA LEU A 307 -4.80 -11.90 -0.81
C LEU A 307 -4.69 -11.84 0.72
N ARG A 308 -5.56 -11.08 1.39
CA ARG A 308 -5.58 -10.97 2.86
C ARG A 308 -5.95 -12.29 3.53
N ALA A 309 -6.91 -13.03 2.98
CA ALA A 309 -7.30 -14.35 3.50
C ALA A 309 -6.14 -15.36 3.45
N GLY A 310 -5.26 -15.26 2.45
CA GLY A 310 -4.05 -16.07 2.34
C GLY A 310 -2.81 -15.50 3.04
N GLY A 311 -2.96 -14.45 3.88
CA GLY A 311 -1.87 -13.88 4.67
C GLY A 311 -0.89 -12.99 3.89
N ILE A 312 -1.21 -12.62 2.65
CA ILE A 312 -0.40 -11.70 1.84
C ILE A 312 -0.73 -10.25 2.23
N ASN A 313 0.29 -9.47 2.53
CA ASN A 313 0.16 -8.07 2.92
C ASN A 313 0.04 -7.16 1.70
N ILE A 314 -0.87 -6.21 1.76
CA ILE A 314 -1.01 -5.15 0.78
C ILE A 314 -0.16 -3.97 1.23
N VAL A 315 0.60 -3.41 0.31
CA VAL A 315 1.60 -2.36 0.58
C VAL A 315 1.16 -1.01 0.01
N ALA A 316 0.60 -1.02 -1.20
CA ALA A 316 0.14 0.20 -1.87
C ALA A 316 -1.03 -0.12 -2.81
N ILE A 317 -1.89 0.86 -3.06
CA ILE A 317 -2.92 0.84 -4.12
C ILE A 317 -2.79 2.16 -4.87
N HIS A 318 -2.55 2.09 -6.19
CA HIS A 318 -2.19 3.25 -7.01
C HIS A 318 -2.60 3.09 -8.49
N HIS A 319 -2.28 4.08 -9.30
CA HIS A 319 -2.47 4.09 -10.75
C HIS A 319 -1.13 4.10 -11.48
N HIS A 320 -1.07 3.46 -12.67
CA HIS A 320 0.06 3.62 -13.60
C HIS A 320 -0.26 4.62 -14.70
N MET A 321 -1.54 4.91 -14.94
CA MET A 321 -2.00 5.74 -16.04
C MET A 321 -3.31 6.45 -15.69
N SER A 322 -3.79 7.29 -16.57
CA SER A 322 -5.07 7.99 -16.43
C SER A 322 -5.81 7.99 -17.78
N GLY A 323 -7.15 7.96 -17.71
CA GLY A 323 -8.02 8.03 -18.87
C GLY A 323 -8.15 6.73 -19.65
N GLU A 324 -7.67 5.61 -19.15
CA GLU A 324 -7.86 4.28 -19.72
C GLU A 324 -9.27 3.74 -19.45
N ASN A 325 -9.73 2.84 -20.35
CA ASN A 325 -11.02 2.18 -20.24
C ASN A 325 -10.92 0.69 -20.62
N PRO A 326 -11.25 -0.26 -19.72
CA PRO A 326 -11.61 -0.02 -18.31
C PRO A 326 -10.45 0.57 -17.51
N ARG A 327 -10.79 1.32 -16.44
CA ARG A 327 -9.79 1.80 -15.47
C ARG A 327 -9.10 0.62 -14.79
N ILE A 328 -7.76 0.69 -14.73
CA ILE A 328 -6.92 -0.31 -14.10
C ILE A 328 -6.23 0.32 -12.88
N LEU A 329 -6.41 -0.32 -11.73
CA LEU A 329 -5.69 -0.04 -10.51
C LEU A 329 -4.56 -1.05 -10.36
N PHE A 330 -3.54 -0.65 -9.65
CA PHE A 330 -2.40 -1.49 -9.33
C PHE A 330 -2.23 -1.56 -7.82
N LEU A 331 -1.85 -2.74 -7.32
CA LEU A 331 -1.60 -2.93 -5.91
C LEU A 331 -0.32 -3.72 -5.68
N HIS A 332 0.60 -3.15 -4.92
CA HIS A 332 1.77 -3.87 -4.45
C HIS A 332 1.44 -4.74 -3.26
N TYR A 333 2.05 -5.92 -3.24
CA TYR A 333 1.86 -6.88 -2.16
C TYR A 333 3.16 -7.54 -1.75
N TRP A 334 3.21 -7.99 -0.51
CA TRP A 334 4.34 -8.68 0.09
C TRP A 334 3.88 -9.85 0.93
N GLY A 335 4.45 -11.03 0.72
CA GLY A 335 4.11 -12.22 1.49
C GLY A 335 5.34 -13.00 1.96
N ARG A 336 5.21 -13.67 3.10
CA ARG A 336 6.21 -14.57 3.68
C ARG A 336 5.58 -15.90 3.99
N GLY A 337 6.25 -17.01 3.61
CA GLY A 337 5.74 -18.35 3.86
C GLY A 337 6.32 -19.40 2.91
N LYS A 338 5.61 -20.52 2.74
CA LYS A 338 5.97 -21.51 1.72
C LYS A 338 5.66 -20.97 0.32
N ALA A 339 6.59 -21.14 -0.62
CA ALA A 339 6.44 -20.62 -1.98
C ALA A 339 5.15 -21.11 -2.66
N ALA A 340 4.80 -22.38 -2.47
CA ALA A 340 3.59 -22.96 -3.05
C ALA A 340 2.29 -22.39 -2.47
N ASP A 341 2.23 -22.11 -1.16
CA ASP A 341 1.06 -21.55 -0.50
C ASP A 341 0.85 -20.09 -0.93
N LEU A 342 1.93 -19.31 -0.98
CA LEU A 342 1.92 -17.94 -1.49
C LEU A 342 1.46 -17.90 -2.95
N ALA A 343 2.02 -18.78 -3.81
CA ALA A 343 1.63 -18.86 -5.21
C ALA A 343 0.17 -19.30 -5.38
N GLY A 344 -0.32 -20.23 -4.58
CA GLY A 344 -1.72 -20.67 -4.57
C GLY A 344 -2.68 -19.54 -4.20
N THR A 345 -2.33 -18.73 -3.19
CA THR A 345 -3.10 -17.55 -2.80
C THR A 345 -3.16 -16.53 -3.94
N ILE A 346 -2.01 -16.20 -4.54
CA ILE A 346 -1.94 -15.27 -5.67
C ILE A 346 -2.73 -15.80 -6.87
N LYS A 347 -2.63 -17.11 -7.16
CA LYS A 347 -3.41 -17.75 -8.23
C LYS A 347 -4.91 -17.65 -7.99
N THR A 348 -5.37 -17.87 -6.76
CA THR A 348 -6.77 -17.69 -6.37
C THR A 348 -7.23 -16.25 -6.59
N ALA A 349 -6.44 -15.27 -6.19
CA ALA A 349 -6.73 -13.87 -6.44
C ALA A 349 -6.73 -13.52 -7.94
N LEU A 350 -5.78 -14.08 -8.70
CA LEU A 350 -5.66 -13.88 -10.15
C LEU A 350 -6.90 -14.37 -10.91
N GLU A 351 -7.50 -15.49 -10.49
CA GLU A 351 -8.72 -16.02 -11.12
C GLU A 351 -9.97 -15.13 -10.91
N LEU A 352 -9.90 -14.17 -9.99
CA LEU A 352 -10.93 -13.14 -9.81
C LEU A 352 -10.79 -11.96 -10.79
N THR A 353 -9.76 -11.96 -11.62
CA THR A 353 -9.45 -10.90 -12.58
C THR A 353 -9.60 -11.38 -14.03
N ALA A 354 -9.82 -10.44 -14.94
CA ALA A 354 -9.81 -10.72 -16.38
C ALA A 354 -8.39 -10.59 -16.95
N TRP A 355 -7.48 -11.48 -16.52
CA TRP A 355 -6.12 -11.52 -17.06
C TRP A 355 -6.05 -12.31 -18.37
N ASP A 356 -5.02 -12.05 -19.19
CA ASP A 356 -4.81 -12.70 -20.50
C ASP A 356 -4.33 -14.15 -20.28
N LYS A 357 -5.26 -15.09 -20.19
CA LYS A 357 -4.94 -16.52 -20.02
C LYS A 357 -4.25 -17.06 -21.26
N PRO A 358 -3.22 -17.93 -21.09
CA PRO A 358 -2.68 -18.66 -22.23
C PRO A 358 -3.79 -19.40 -22.96
N ARG A 359 -3.76 -19.35 -24.29
CA ARG A 359 -4.66 -20.19 -25.10
C ARG A 359 -4.34 -21.64 -24.79
N SER A 360 -5.32 -22.46 -24.42
CA SER A 360 -5.18 -23.90 -24.40
C SER A 360 -4.82 -24.33 -25.82
N GLU A 361 -3.61 -24.85 -26.01
CA GLU A 361 -3.31 -25.57 -27.24
C GLU A 361 -4.27 -26.77 -27.27
N THR A 362 -5.33 -26.64 -28.06
CA THR A 362 -6.17 -27.78 -28.44
C THR A 362 -5.30 -28.64 -29.34
N THR A 363 -4.74 -29.70 -28.74
CA THR A 363 -4.11 -30.84 -29.45
C THR A 363 -5.17 -31.58 -30.25
#